data_1af5376e4658cfa0ba04def2558c6f4b
#
_entry.id   1af5376e4658cfa0ba04def2558c6f4b
#
_cell.length_a   1.000
_cell.length_b   1.000
_cell.length_c   1.000
_cell.angle_alpha   90.00
_cell.angle_beta   90.00
_cell.angle_gamma   90.00
#
_symmetry.space_group_name_H-M   'P 1'
#
loop_
_entity.id
_entity.type
_entity.pdbx_description
1 polymer ?
#
loop_
_entity_poly.entity_id
_entity_poly.type
_entity_poly.pdbx_seq_one_letter_code
_entity_poly.pdbx_strand_id
1 'polypeptide(L)'
;MPLTAGTAGHIDHGKTALVEALTGKNTDRLPEEHERGISIDLGYAPLELPDGTSLSVVDVPGHERFVRTMVAGASGIDLFLLVIDAGEGARPQTHEHLAILRLLGIEHGVVALTKADAVDEETLELARVEAEELVPGAPVVATSARTGSGLDELRAALAETAAQVARHDAEGPARLHVDRSFTLRGIGTVATGTLWSGTIGEGDELRVEPRGRSVRVRSVQVHDRPVERAEAGQRVAVALPGVERRELRRGDVLMTPGSARPSFRLDVTLVAASVVGQADDARPKGSGPLGEIPARVVLHHGTAETTARVARAGDRFAQLRLSRPVVAARGDRVVLRAGTTVGGGVVLDPAPPRHADVARFEALERGETLIHAPVLVDGEWRWSQEWLDELRNELEAVIDAADPLDPGVPVPAAEWAKTVIPYLGLELRGAKLYRSGATAELGERAEEAEILAAQLGLEPVRAEDPALARFLEQQGRLMRIGDGFAISPQAYE
;
A
#
# COMPACT_ATOMS: atom_id res chain seq x y z
N MET A 1 -6.21 -19.06 -15.58
CA MET A 1 -5.55 -17.84 -15.08
C MET A 1 -4.50 -18.27 -14.09
N PRO A 2 -3.37 -17.62 -14.07
CA PRO A 2 -2.28 -17.96 -13.15
C PRO A 2 -2.68 -17.65 -11.70
N LEU A 3 -2.40 -18.58 -10.80
CA LEU A 3 -2.57 -18.45 -9.36
C LEU A 3 -1.24 -18.68 -8.65
N THR A 4 -1.13 -18.16 -7.44
CA THR A 4 0.06 -18.32 -6.60
C THR A 4 -0.28 -19.11 -5.35
N ALA A 5 0.39 -20.24 -5.13
CA ALA A 5 0.31 -21.03 -3.89
C ALA A 5 1.49 -20.71 -2.98
N GLY A 6 1.28 -20.50 -1.70
CA GLY A 6 2.35 -20.28 -0.74
C GLY A 6 2.46 -21.39 0.28
N THR A 7 3.69 -21.88 0.55
CA THR A 7 3.89 -22.80 1.66
C THR A 7 3.74 -22.09 3.00
N ALA A 8 3.31 -22.82 4.03
CA ALA A 8 3.25 -22.36 5.42
C ALA A 8 3.57 -23.54 6.34
N GLY A 9 3.99 -23.29 7.57
CA GLY A 9 4.29 -24.34 8.53
C GLY A 9 5.63 -24.14 9.21
N HIS A 10 5.92 -24.99 10.20
CA HIS A 10 7.10 -24.91 11.05
C HIS A 10 8.40 -25.16 10.29
N ILE A 11 9.53 -24.72 10.85
CA ILE A 11 10.87 -25.13 10.39
C ILE A 11 11.00 -26.66 10.45
N ASP A 12 11.74 -27.26 9.54
CA ASP A 12 12.02 -28.69 9.46
C ASP A 12 10.80 -29.62 9.21
N HIS A 13 9.60 -29.05 8.99
CA HIS A 13 8.42 -29.80 8.58
C HIS A 13 8.44 -30.21 7.08
N GLY A 14 9.53 -29.91 6.36
CA GLY A 14 9.77 -30.42 5.01
C GLY A 14 9.12 -29.60 3.89
N LYS A 15 8.86 -28.30 4.09
CA LYS A 15 8.30 -27.39 3.05
C LYS A 15 9.09 -27.43 1.75
N THR A 16 10.38 -27.11 1.80
CA THR A 16 11.27 -27.07 0.64
C THR A 16 11.40 -28.43 -0.04
N ALA A 17 11.54 -29.52 0.76
CA ALA A 17 11.59 -30.86 0.22
C ALA A 17 10.28 -31.27 -0.46
N LEU A 18 9.12 -30.88 0.09
CA LEU A 18 7.82 -31.11 -0.55
C LEU A 18 7.66 -30.33 -1.86
N VAL A 19 8.07 -29.05 -1.88
CA VAL A 19 8.06 -28.25 -3.11
C VAL A 19 8.98 -28.84 -4.17
N GLU A 20 10.18 -29.29 -3.79
CA GLU A 20 11.10 -29.97 -4.71
C GLU A 20 10.51 -31.25 -5.27
N ALA A 21 9.85 -32.07 -4.43
CA ALA A 21 9.19 -33.31 -4.86
C ALA A 21 7.99 -33.06 -5.80
N LEU A 22 7.26 -31.96 -5.59
CA LEU A 22 6.14 -31.57 -6.45
C LEU A 22 6.58 -30.98 -7.80
N THR A 23 7.63 -30.17 -7.82
CA THR A 23 8.01 -29.31 -8.96
C THR A 23 9.27 -29.76 -9.69
N GLY A 24 10.06 -30.63 -9.06
CA GLY A 24 11.39 -31.02 -9.55
C GLY A 24 12.45 -29.92 -9.40
N LYS A 25 12.15 -28.82 -8.71
CA LYS A 25 13.03 -27.66 -8.52
C LYS A 25 13.31 -27.38 -7.06
N ASN A 26 14.58 -27.43 -6.67
CA ASN A 26 14.98 -26.97 -5.35
C ASN A 26 14.87 -25.45 -5.26
N THR A 27 14.18 -24.95 -4.24
CA THR A 27 13.91 -23.53 -4.03
C THR A 27 14.97 -22.80 -3.23
N ASP A 28 15.81 -23.53 -2.49
CA ASP A 28 16.96 -22.96 -1.78
C ASP A 28 18.06 -22.58 -2.79
N ARG A 29 18.48 -21.32 -2.75
CA ARG A 29 19.42 -20.75 -3.73
C ARG A 29 20.70 -20.21 -3.11
N LEU A 30 20.63 -19.84 -1.82
CA LEU A 30 21.74 -19.24 -1.10
C LEU A 30 22.68 -20.36 -0.59
N PRO A 31 24.01 -20.19 -0.68
CA PRO A 31 24.95 -21.15 -0.08
C PRO A 31 24.65 -21.39 1.41
N GLU A 32 24.25 -20.34 2.13
CA GLU A 32 23.92 -20.41 3.56
C GLU A 32 22.66 -21.24 3.82
N GLU A 33 21.70 -21.31 2.88
CA GLU A 33 20.52 -22.19 2.99
C GLU A 33 20.94 -23.66 2.92
N HIS A 34 21.82 -23.99 1.97
CA HIS A 34 22.36 -25.35 1.84
C HIS A 34 23.25 -25.75 3.03
N GLU A 35 24.09 -24.83 3.54
CA GLU A 35 24.96 -25.10 4.67
C GLU A 35 24.20 -25.31 5.98
N ARG A 36 23.09 -24.56 6.18
CA ARG A 36 22.30 -24.60 7.42
C ARG A 36 21.07 -25.49 7.33
N GLY A 37 20.70 -25.96 6.14
CA GLY A 37 19.48 -26.75 5.91
C GLY A 37 18.19 -25.99 6.20
N ILE A 38 18.20 -24.64 6.15
CA ILE A 38 17.03 -23.79 6.40
C ILE A 38 16.85 -22.75 5.31
N SER A 39 15.63 -22.56 4.84
CA SER A 39 15.30 -21.49 3.88
C SER A 39 15.37 -20.11 4.58
N ILE A 40 16.03 -19.16 3.96
CA ILE A 40 16.26 -17.79 4.46
C ILE A 40 15.46 -16.76 3.69
N ASP A 41 15.39 -16.92 2.36
CA ASP A 41 14.67 -16.03 1.44
C ASP A 41 13.51 -16.78 0.78
N LEU A 42 12.69 -16.06 0.01
CA LEU A 42 11.58 -16.66 -0.74
C LEU A 42 12.11 -17.52 -1.88
N GLY A 43 11.69 -18.76 -1.93
CA GLY A 43 11.90 -19.68 -3.04
C GLY A 43 10.72 -19.62 -4.03
N TYR A 44 10.96 -19.95 -5.30
CA TYR A 44 9.90 -19.91 -6.31
C TYR A 44 10.06 -21.05 -7.31
N ALA A 45 8.96 -21.77 -7.54
CA ALA A 45 8.93 -22.85 -8.51
C ALA A 45 7.57 -22.87 -9.24
N PRO A 46 7.53 -23.14 -10.55
CA PRO A 46 6.29 -23.41 -11.27
C PRO A 46 5.81 -24.84 -10.95
N LEU A 47 4.51 -25.02 -10.82
CA LEU A 47 3.84 -26.31 -10.65
C LEU A 47 2.71 -26.44 -11.66
N GLU A 48 2.80 -27.43 -12.53
CA GLU A 48 1.69 -27.79 -13.43
C GLU A 48 0.79 -28.80 -12.73
N LEU A 49 -0.50 -28.49 -12.66
CA LEU A 49 -1.52 -29.34 -12.05
C LEU A 49 -2.14 -30.29 -13.09
N PRO A 50 -2.79 -31.40 -12.66
CA PRO A 50 -3.35 -32.41 -13.57
C PRO A 50 -4.40 -31.89 -14.55
N ASP A 51 -5.11 -30.80 -14.18
CA ASP A 51 -6.11 -30.13 -15.02
C ASP A 51 -5.52 -29.12 -16.02
N GLY A 52 -4.18 -28.98 -16.06
CA GLY A 52 -3.47 -28.02 -16.90
C GLY A 52 -3.35 -26.62 -16.30
N THR A 53 -3.82 -26.41 -15.07
CA THR A 53 -3.62 -25.15 -14.35
C THR A 53 -2.16 -25.01 -13.93
N SER A 54 -1.53 -23.86 -14.23
CA SER A 54 -0.18 -23.56 -13.79
C SER A 54 -0.21 -22.70 -12.54
N LEU A 55 0.44 -23.16 -11.47
CA LEU A 55 0.63 -22.44 -10.21
C LEU A 55 2.05 -21.88 -10.10
N SER A 56 2.17 -20.66 -9.55
CA SER A 56 3.44 -20.18 -8.99
C SER A 56 3.54 -20.61 -7.54
N VAL A 57 4.43 -21.52 -7.19
CA VAL A 57 4.66 -21.91 -5.79
C VAL A 57 5.68 -20.97 -5.17
N VAL A 58 5.30 -20.34 -4.05
CA VAL A 58 6.17 -19.52 -3.20
C VAL A 58 6.54 -20.34 -1.97
N ASP A 59 7.79 -20.76 -1.90
CA ASP A 59 8.33 -21.44 -0.73
C ASP A 59 8.79 -20.40 0.29
N VAL A 60 8.13 -20.36 1.45
CA VAL A 60 8.40 -19.37 2.48
C VAL A 60 9.27 -19.96 3.60
N PRO A 61 10.22 -19.20 4.16
CA PRO A 61 11.02 -19.65 5.28
C PRO A 61 10.14 -19.90 6.53
N GLY A 62 10.40 -21.03 7.22
CA GLY A 62 9.65 -21.45 8.41
C GLY A 62 10.15 -20.86 9.72
N HIS A 63 11.37 -20.31 9.76
CA HIS A 63 11.99 -19.87 11.01
C HIS A 63 11.44 -18.49 11.46
N GLU A 64 11.19 -18.32 12.77
CA GLU A 64 10.65 -17.09 13.37
C GLU A 64 11.39 -15.80 12.98
N ARG A 65 12.71 -15.87 12.78
CA ARG A 65 13.53 -14.72 12.33
C ARG A 65 13.16 -14.24 10.93
N PHE A 66 12.54 -15.10 10.13
CA PHE A 66 12.19 -14.83 8.74
C PHE A 66 10.67 -14.62 8.51
N VAL A 67 9.87 -14.53 9.57
CA VAL A 67 8.43 -14.25 9.47
C VAL A 67 8.15 -12.97 8.67
N ARG A 68 9.01 -11.97 8.74
CA ARG A 68 8.98 -10.78 7.88
C ARG A 68 9.07 -11.12 6.38
N THR A 69 9.91 -12.09 6.03
CA THR A 69 10.05 -12.60 4.65
C THR A 69 8.81 -13.40 4.27
N MET A 70 8.30 -14.21 5.20
CA MET A 70 7.06 -14.95 5.05
C MET A 70 5.87 -14.04 4.77
N VAL A 71 5.63 -13.01 5.60
CA VAL A 71 4.51 -12.06 5.40
C VAL A 71 4.57 -11.40 4.03
N ALA A 72 5.76 -10.99 3.58
CA ALA A 72 5.90 -10.37 2.27
C ALA A 72 5.71 -11.36 1.11
N GLY A 73 6.03 -12.63 1.28
CA GLY A 73 5.72 -13.70 0.33
C GLY A 73 4.23 -14.02 0.31
N ALA A 74 3.64 -14.14 1.50
CA ALA A 74 2.22 -14.47 1.68
C ALA A 74 1.27 -13.39 1.15
N SER A 75 1.70 -12.13 1.10
CA SER A 75 0.86 -11.01 0.64
C SER A 75 0.46 -11.07 -0.85
N GLY A 76 0.96 -12.02 -1.61
CA GLY A 76 0.63 -12.18 -3.03
C GLY A 76 0.26 -13.61 -3.38
N ILE A 77 -0.18 -14.42 -2.42
CA ILE A 77 -0.64 -15.80 -2.64
C ILE A 77 -2.17 -15.87 -2.62
N ASP A 78 -2.70 -16.82 -3.35
CA ASP A 78 -4.13 -17.04 -3.54
C ASP A 78 -4.65 -18.22 -2.75
N LEU A 79 -3.78 -19.22 -2.55
CA LEU A 79 -4.06 -20.40 -1.75
C LEU A 79 -2.81 -20.81 -0.97
N PHE A 80 -3.01 -21.45 0.16
CA PHE A 80 -1.90 -21.93 0.97
C PHE A 80 -1.70 -23.45 0.85
N LEU A 81 -0.46 -23.87 1.03
CA LEU A 81 -0.05 -25.26 1.30
C LEU A 81 0.54 -25.31 2.71
N LEU A 82 -0.31 -25.67 3.68
CA LEU A 82 0.14 -25.80 5.08
C LEU A 82 0.82 -27.14 5.29
N VAL A 83 2.10 -27.10 5.66
CA VAL A 83 2.94 -28.27 5.80
C VAL A 83 3.14 -28.60 7.28
N ILE A 84 2.71 -29.77 7.69
CA ILE A 84 2.81 -30.29 9.07
C ILE A 84 3.51 -31.64 9.02
N ASP A 85 4.54 -31.82 9.85
CA ASP A 85 5.18 -33.12 10.07
C ASP A 85 4.22 -34.06 10.81
N ALA A 86 3.91 -35.22 10.23
CA ALA A 86 2.97 -36.17 10.81
C ALA A 86 3.38 -36.71 12.17
N GLY A 87 4.70 -36.74 12.48
CA GLY A 87 5.21 -37.19 13.77
C GLY A 87 5.26 -36.10 14.83
N GLU A 88 5.30 -34.82 14.41
CA GLU A 88 5.43 -33.67 15.34
C GLU A 88 4.12 -32.90 15.58
N GLY A 89 3.16 -32.99 14.66
CA GLY A 89 1.94 -32.21 14.69
C GLY A 89 2.13 -30.71 14.48
N ALA A 90 1.11 -29.91 14.82
CA ALA A 90 1.18 -28.46 14.69
C ALA A 90 2.08 -27.83 15.76
N ARG A 91 2.97 -26.94 15.35
CA ARG A 91 3.93 -26.24 16.20
C ARG A 91 3.60 -24.74 16.29
N PRO A 92 4.18 -23.99 17.24
CA PRO A 92 3.88 -22.57 17.41
C PRO A 92 3.97 -21.73 16.11
N GLN A 93 4.97 -22.01 15.26
CA GLN A 93 5.10 -21.31 13.97
C GLN A 93 4.01 -21.71 12.97
N THR A 94 3.47 -22.94 13.03
CA THR A 94 2.32 -23.37 12.24
C THR A 94 1.11 -22.47 12.54
N HIS A 95 0.85 -22.24 13.83
CA HIS A 95 -0.23 -21.35 14.28
C HIS A 95 0.01 -19.89 13.89
N GLU A 96 1.25 -19.37 14.03
CA GLU A 96 1.57 -17.99 13.62
C GLU A 96 1.40 -17.82 12.10
N HIS A 97 1.88 -18.78 11.29
CA HIS A 97 1.72 -18.73 9.84
C HIS A 97 0.23 -18.77 9.45
N LEU A 98 -0.56 -19.63 10.08
CA LEU A 98 -1.99 -19.72 9.82
C LEU A 98 -2.72 -18.42 10.22
N ALA A 99 -2.36 -17.82 11.35
CA ALA A 99 -2.91 -16.51 11.73
C ALA A 99 -2.58 -15.42 10.70
N ILE A 100 -1.36 -15.38 10.17
CA ILE A 100 -0.96 -14.46 9.12
C ILE A 100 -1.79 -14.70 7.84
N LEU A 101 -1.94 -15.95 7.40
CA LEU A 101 -2.74 -16.31 6.23
C LEU A 101 -4.19 -15.81 6.37
N ARG A 102 -4.81 -16.06 7.53
CA ARG A 102 -6.17 -15.60 7.85
C ARG A 102 -6.28 -14.07 7.87
N LEU A 103 -5.30 -13.37 8.47
CA LEU A 103 -5.24 -11.90 8.46
C LEU A 103 -5.11 -11.34 7.05
N LEU A 104 -4.39 -12.04 6.17
CA LEU A 104 -4.27 -11.70 4.75
C LEU A 104 -5.51 -12.10 3.93
N GLY A 105 -6.49 -12.78 4.53
CA GLY A 105 -7.72 -13.21 3.86
C GLY A 105 -7.52 -14.37 2.90
N ILE A 106 -6.47 -15.17 3.10
CA ILE A 106 -6.22 -16.39 2.31
C ILE A 106 -6.98 -17.52 2.98
N GLU A 107 -8.13 -17.84 2.42
CA GLU A 107 -9.11 -18.76 3.01
C GLU A 107 -9.00 -20.17 2.42
N HIS A 108 -8.53 -20.28 1.18
CA HIS A 108 -8.40 -21.54 0.48
C HIS A 108 -7.01 -22.15 0.64
N GLY A 109 -6.95 -23.46 0.85
CA GLY A 109 -5.66 -24.14 0.94
C GLY A 109 -5.78 -25.63 1.19
N VAL A 110 -4.65 -26.29 1.19
CA VAL A 110 -4.49 -27.72 1.42
C VAL A 110 -3.52 -27.94 2.58
N VAL A 111 -3.77 -28.92 3.44
CA VAL A 111 -2.84 -29.36 4.48
C VAL A 111 -2.11 -30.61 4.00
N ALA A 112 -0.78 -30.57 3.97
CA ALA A 112 0.07 -31.71 3.69
C ALA A 112 0.70 -32.23 5.01
N LEU A 113 0.33 -33.45 5.39
CA LEU A 113 0.99 -34.18 6.45
C LEU A 113 2.23 -34.85 5.88
N THR A 114 3.41 -34.28 6.14
CA THR A 114 4.69 -34.76 5.60
C THR A 114 5.31 -35.84 6.44
N LYS A 115 6.30 -36.53 5.87
CA LYS A 115 7.01 -37.64 6.50
C LYS A 115 6.10 -38.78 6.95
N ALA A 116 4.97 -38.96 6.25
CA ALA A 116 3.99 -40.02 6.54
C ALA A 116 4.58 -41.43 6.50
N ASP A 117 5.69 -41.61 5.78
CA ASP A 117 6.47 -42.84 5.72
C ASP A 117 7.30 -43.15 7.00
N ALA A 118 7.40 -42.19 7.90
CA ALA A 118 8.21 -42.31 9.14
C ALA A 118 7.37 -42.56 10.41
N VAL A 119 6.04 -42.59 10.29
CA VAL A 119 5.09 -42.78 11.40
C VAL A 119 4.20 -44.00 11.15
N ASP A 120 3.62 -44.54 12.22
CA ASP A 120 2.59 -45.56 12.13
C ASP A 120 1.19 -44.97 11.81
N GLU A 121 0.24 -45.83 11.53
CA GLU A 121 -1.10 -45.46 11.13
C GLU A 121 -1.87 -44.71 12.24
N GLU A 122 -1.66 -45.06 13.50
CA GLU A 122 -2.31 -44.40 14.65
C GLU A 122 -1.79 -42.95 14.81
N THR A 123 -0.50 -42.74 14.71
CA THR A 123 0.12 -41.40 14.73
C THR A 123 -0.33 -40.55 13.56
N LEU A 124 -0.41 -41.14 12.35
CA LEU A 124 -0.90 -40.45 11.16
C LEU A 124 -2.35 -40.02 11.30
N GLU A 125 -3.20 -40.87 11.87
CA GLU A 125 -4.62 -40.53 12.09
C GLU A 125 -4.78 -39.41 13.12
N LEU A 126 -4.01 -39.43 14.21
CA LEU A 126 -3.99 -38.33 15.18
C LEU A 126 -3.57 -37.01 14.53
N ALA A 127 -2.53 -37.02 13.71
CA ALA A 127 -2.08 -35.83 12.99
C ALA A 127 -3.15 -35.31 11.99
N ARG A 128 -3.93 -36.23 11.38
CA ARG A 128 -5.05 -35.88 10.49
C ARG A 128 -6.16 -35.17 11.27
N VAL A 129 -6.59 -35.70 12.39
CA VAL A 129 -7.61 -35.10 13.25
C VAL A 129 -7.17 -33.70 13.71
N GLU A 130 -5.92 -33.56 14.19
CA GLU A 130 -5.36 -32.24 14.58
C GLU A 130 -5.38 -31.24 13.42
N ALA A 131 -4.99 -31.67 12.21
CA ALA A 131 -4.98 -30.83 11.03
C ALA A 131 -6.41 -30.38 10.60
N GLU A 132 -7.39 -31.27 10.67
CA GLU A 132 -8.80 -30.97 10.38
C GLU A 132 -9.42 -30.00 11.40
N GLU A 133 -9.06 -30.12 12.68
CA GLU A 133 -9.47 -29.15 13.71
C GLU A 133 -8.79 -27.78 13.51
N LEU A 134 -7.52 -27.76 13.08
CA LEU A 134 -6.74 -26.55 12.87
C LEU A 134 -7.24 -25.74 11.65
N VAL A 135 -7.62 -26.46 10.57
CA VAL A 135 -8.09 -25.84 9.32
C VAL A 135 -9.38 -26.58 8.86
N PRO A 136 -10.53 -26.29 9.49
CA PRO A 136 -11.78 -26.94 9.14
C PRO A 136 -12.15 -26.77 7.66
N GLY A 137 -12.46 -27.89 7.00
CA GLY A 137 -12.89 -27.90 5.61
C GLY A 137 -11.78 -27.88 4.56
N ALA A 138 -10.51 -27.74 4.96
CA ALA A 138 -9.38 -27.90 4.04
C ALA A 138 -9.10 -29.38 3.78
N PRO A 139 -8.77 -29.79 2.54
CA PRO A 139 -8.26 -31.15 2.28
C PRO A 139 -6.98 -31.43 3.06
N VAL A 140 -6.90 -32.59 3.70
CA VAL A 140 -5.73 -33.07 4.43
C VAL A 140 -5.16 -34.28 3.70
N VAL A 141 -3.92 -34.18 3.21
CA VAL A 141 -3.26 -35.21 2.40
C VAL A 141 -1.98 -35.68 3.08
N ALA A 142 -1.88 -36.98 3.35
CA ALA A 142 -0.65 -37.59 3.86
C ALA A 142 0.38 -37.76 2.72
N THR A 143 1.61 -37.27 2.93
CA THR A 143 2.63 -37.25 1.88
C THR A 143 4.02 -37.67 2.39
N SER A 144 4.82 -38.17 1.47
CA SER A 144 6.26 -38.39 1.69
C SER A 144 7.05 -37.88 0.48
N ALA A 145 7.80 -36.81 0.67
CA ALA A 145 8.73 -36.33 -0.36
C ALA A 145 9.83 -37.36 -0.69
N ARG A 146 10.17 -38.24 0.27
CA ARG A 146 11.19 -39.27 0.12
C ARG A 146 10.73 -40.44 -0.77
N THR A 147 9.50 -40.91 -0.58
CA THR A 147 8.95 -42.08 -1.31
C THR A 147 8.11 -41.69 -2.52
N GLY A 148 7.64 -40.46 -2.58
CA GLY A 148 6.70 -39.97 -3.58
C GLY A 148 5.23 -40.29 -3.25
N SER A 149 4.94 -40.94 -2.12
CA SER A 149 3.59 -41.30 -1.71
C SER A 149 2.75 -40.05 -1.43
N GLY A 150 1.48 -40.04 -1.87
CA GLY A 150 0.53 -38.93 -1.66
C GLY A 150 0.74 -37.69 -2.53
N LEU A 151 1.79 -37.63 -3.36
CA LEU A 151 2.06 -36.45 -4.18
C LEU A 151 1.03 -36.19 -5.28
N ASP A 152 0.48 -37.26 -5.88
CA ASP A 152 -0.53 -37.13 -6.93
C ASP A 152 -1.89 -36.73 -6.33
N GLU A 153 -2.23 -37.26 -5.15
CA GLU A 153 -3.40 -36.83 -4.37
C GLU A 153 -3.25 -35.36 -3.96
N LEU A 154 -2.06 -34.93 -3.58
CA LEU A 154 -1.80 -33.54 -3.20
C LEU A 154 -1.95 -32.62 -4.44
N ARG A 155 -1.46 -33.03 -5.61
CA ARG A 155 -1.67 -32.27 -6.87
C ARG A 155 -3.17 -32.16 -7.21
N ALA A 156 -3.94 -33.23 -7.04
CA ALA A 156 -5.37 -33.23 -7.28
C ALA A 156 -6.10 -32.28 -6.29
N ALA A 157 -5.78 -32.36 -5.00
CA ALA A 157 -6.35 -31.49 -3.98
C ALA A 157 -6.02 -30.00 -4.22
N LEU A 158 -4.80 -29.69 -4.68
CA LEU A 158 -4.40 -28.34 -5.06
C LEU A 158 -5.20 -27.85 -6.29
N ALA A 159 -5.46 -28.71 -7.30
CA ALA A 159 -6.26 -28.37 -8.46
C ALA A 159 -7.71 -28.05 -8.09
N GLU A 160 -8.33 -28.88 -7.26
CA GLU A 160 -9.69 -28.69 -6.76
C GLU A 160 -9.80 -27.40 -5.93
N THR A 161 -8.81 -27.12 -5.08
CA THR A 161 -8.77 -25.90 -4.27
C THR A 161 -8.56 -24.66 -5.15
N ALA A 162 -7.67 -24.72 -6.13
CA ALA A 162 -7.40 -23.63 -7.07
C ALA A 162 -8.63 -23.23 -7.89
N ALA A 163 -9.50 -24.19 -8.21
CA ALA A 163 -10.76 -23.93 -8.91
C ALA A 163 -11.78 -23.11 -8.09
N GLN A 164 -11.63 -23.05 -6.78
CA GLN A 164 -12.51 -22.31 -5.86
C GLN A 164 -12.03 -20.86 -5.62
N VAL A 165 -10.79 -20.55 -5.97
CA VAL A 165 -10.20 -19.23 -5.73
C VAL A 165 -10.78 -18.19 -6.69
N ALA A 166 -11.13 -17.02 -6.13
CA ALA A 166 -11.60 -15.88 -6.90
C ALA A 166 -10.51 -15.37 -7.85
N ARG A 167 -10.90 -14.91 -9.02
CA ARG A 167 -9.98 -14.40 -10.03
C ARG A 167 -9.52 -12.98 -9.70
N HIS A 168 -8.27 -12.66 -10.00
CA HIS A 168 -7.72 -11.33 -9.88
C HIS A 168 -8.32 -10.35 -10.89
N ASP A 169 -8.34 -9.07 -10.53
CA ASP A 169 -8.74 -7.98 -11.42
C ASP A 169 -7.61 -7.68 -12.42
N ALA A 170 -7.74 -8.22 -13.63
CA ALA A 170 -6.82 -7.95 -14.73
C ALA A 170 -7.16 -6.65 -15.49
N GLU A 171 -8.34 -6.09 -15.31
CA GLU A 171 -8.79 -4.86 -16.03
C GLU A 171 -8.40 -3.58 -15.27
N GLY A 172 -8.12 -3.69 -13.98
CA GLY A 172 -7.71 -2.57 -13.13
C GLY A 172 -6.31 -2.02 -13.46
N PRO A 173 -5.91 -0.93 -12.79
CA PRO A 173 -4.57 -0.38 -12.94
C PRO A 173 -3.51 -1.37 -12.44
N ALA A 174 -2.38 -1.43 -13.13
CA ALA A 174 -1.27 -2.31 -12.78
C ALA A 174 -0.70 -1.91 -11.41
N ARG A 175 -0.45 -2.92 -10.54
CA ARG A 175 0.18 -2.75 -9.24
C ARG A 175 1.02 -3.97 -8.89
N LEU A 176 2.35 -3.85 -9.07
CA LEU A 176 3.33 -4.88 -8.79
C LEU A 176 4.13 -4.50 -7.54
N HIS A 177 4.03 -5.32 -6.51
CA HIS A 177 4.79 -5.16 -5.26
C HIS A 177 6.17 -5.78 -5.40
N VAL A 178 7.20 -4.92 -5.37
CA VAL A 178 8.60 -5.34 -5.59
C VAL A 178 9.11 -6.11 -4.38
N ASP A 179 9.47 -7.36 -4.57
CA ASP A 179 10.10 -8.21 -3.54
C ASP A 179 11.62 -8.23 -3.67
N ARG A 180 12.15 -8.11 -4.90
CA ARG A 180 13.57 -8.17 -5.19
C ARG A 180 13.96 -7.29 -6.37
N SER A 181 15.16 -6.72 -6.33
CA SER A 181 15.77 -6.04 -7.48
C SER A 181 17.23 -6.45 -7.64
N PHE A 182 17.66 -6.64 -8.90
CA PHE A 182 19.03 -7.01 -9.22
C PHE A 182 19.42 -6.46 -10.60
N THR A 183 20.71 -6.49 -10.90
CA THR A 183 21.20 -6.02 -12.19
C THR A 183 21.71 -7.19 -13.02
N LEU A 184 21.25 -7.27 -14.27
CA LEU A 184 21.72 -8.23 -15.26
C LEU A 184 22.57 -7.50 -16.31
N ARG A 185 23.74 -8.10 -16.66
CA ARG A 185 24.65 -7.54 -17.67
C ARG A 185 23.95 -7.50 -19.04
N GLY A 186 23.91 -6.34 -19.67
CA GLY A 186 23.28 -6.12 -20.97
C GLY A 186 21.76 -5.86 -20.93
N ILE A 187 21.10 -6.11 -19.78
CA ILE A 187 19.66 -5.89 -19.59
C ILE A 187 19.41 -4.64 -18.73
N GLY A 188 20.22 -4.44 -17.70
CA GLY A 188 20.03 -3.39 -16.71
C GLY A 188 19.38 -3.90 -15.42
N THR A 189 18.66 -3.03 -14.69
CA THR A 189 17.95 -3.39 -13.47
C THR A 189 16.68 -4.15 -13.78
N VAL A 190 16.50 -5.26 -13.09
CA VAL A 190 15.29 -6.08 -13.12
C VAL A 190 14.63 -6.02 -11.75
N ALA A 191 13.32 -5.71 -11.73
CA ALA A 191 12.45 -5.84 -10.57
C ALA A 191 11.68 -7.15 -10.64
N THR A 192 11.54 -7.87 -9.54
CA THR A 192 10.62 -8.99 -9.43
C THR A 192 9.58 -8.74 -8.34
N GLY A 193 8.41 -9.30 -8.53
CA GLY A 193 7.31 -9.18 -7.57
C GLY A 193 6.04 -9.88 -8.04
N THR A 194 5.02 -9.87 -7.19
CA THR A 194 3.67 -10.34 -7.56
C THR A 194 2.85 -9.18 -8.08
N LEU A 195 2.24 -9.35 -9.24
CA LEU A 195 1.32 -8.38 -9.84
C LEU A 195 -0.07 -8.57 -9.21
N TRP A 196 -0.47 -7.64 -8.35
CA TRP A 196 -1.72 -7.75 -7.59
C TRP A 196 -2.95 -7.35 -8.41
N SER A 197 -2.79 -6.43 -9.34
CA SER A 197 -3.87 -5.96 -10.21
C SER A 197 -3.35 -5.53 -11.56
N GLY A 198 -4.23 -5.51 -12.57
CA GLY A 198 -3.96 -5.03 -13.91
C GLY A 198 -3.02 -5.93 -14.71
N THR A 199 -2.39 -5.34 -15.70
CA THR A 199 -1.44 -6.02 -16.60
C THR A 199 -0.19 -5.17 -16.82
N ILE A 200 0.95 -5.81 -17.11
CA ILE A 200 2.21 -5.12 -17.45
C ILE A 200 2.77 -5.76 -18.73
N GLY A 201 3.06 -4.92 -19.73
CA GLY A 201 3.66 -5.32 -21.02
C GLY A 201 4.91 -4.54 -21.38
N GLU A 202 5.57 -4.96 -22.45
CA GLU A 202 6.69 -4.21 -23.02
C GLU A 202 6.23 -2.84 -23.52
N GLY A 203 7.01 -1.80 -23.21
CA GLY A 203 6.72 -0.43 -23.60
C GLY A 203 5.84 0.36 -22.61
N ASP A 204 5.20 -0.30 -21.64
CA ASP A 204 4.35 0.35 -20.65
C ASP A 204 5.15 1.38 -19.83
N GLU A 205 4.51 2.50 -19.54
CA GLU A 205 5.03 3.50 -18.62
C GLU A 205 4.45 3.25 -17.23
N LEU A 206 5.33 3.04 -16.26
CA LEU A 206 5.00 2.81 -14.87
C LEU A 206 5.64 3.85 -13.96
N ARG A 207 5.16 3.94 -12.73
CA ARG A 207 5.75 4.76 -11.69
C ARG A 207 6.25 3.89 -10.54
N VAL A 208 7.47 4.16 -10.08
CA VAL A 208 8.04 3.56 -8.87
C VAL A 208 7.59 4.39 -7.69
N GLU A 209 6.68 3.90 -6.87
CA GLU A 209 6.23 4.57 -5.66
C GLU A 209 6.80 3.87 -4.39
N PRO A 210 7.05 4.60 -3.30
CA PRO A 210 6.72 6.01 -3.01
C PRO A 210 7.75 7.04 -3.51
N ARG A 211 8.65 6.66 -4.42
CA ARG A 211 9.74 7.54 -4.89
C ARG A 211 9.32 8.54 -5.96
N GLY A 212 8.18 8.31 -6.60
CA GLY A 212 7.65 9.18 -7.63
C GLY A 212 8.39 9.13 -8.97
N ARG A 213 9.18 8.07 -9.24
CA ARG A 213 10.00 7.96 -10.47
C ARG A 213 9.23 7.28 -11.59
N SER A 214 9.13 7.93 -12.74
CA SER A 214 8.61 7.31 -13.97
C SER A 214 9.67 6.38 -14.59
N VAL A 215 9.23 5.22 -15.05
CA VAL A 215 10.05 4.18 -15.67
C VAL A 215 9.32 3.57 -16.85
N ARG A 216 10.08 3.09 -17.85
CA ARG A 216 9.53 2.39 -19.01
C ARG A 216 9.94 0.92 -18.97
N VAL A 217 9.00 0.03 -19.21
CA VAL A 217 9.21 -1.41 -19.27
C VAL A 217 9.90 -1.77 -20.59
N ARG A 218 11.04 -2.48 -20.52
CA ARG A 218 11.77 -2.97 -21.69
C ARG A 218 11.34 -4.38 -22.08
N SER A 219 11.15 -5.24 -21.07
CA SER A 219 10.70 -6.62 -21.29
C SER A 219 10.08 -7.17 -20.01
N VAL A 220 9.22 -8.16 -20.18
CA VAL A 220 8.49 -8.84 -19.10
C VAL A 220 8.73 -10.34 -19.18
N GLN A 221 8.91 -10.99 -18.04
CA GLN A 221 9.06 -12.44 -17.95
C GLN A 221 8.17 -13.00 -16.84
N VAL A 222 7.62 -14.18 -17.08
CA VAL A 222 6.88 -15.00 -16.11
C VAL A 222 7.50 -16.40 -16.12
N HIS A 223 7.88 -16.92 -14.94
CA HIS A 223 8.58 -18.21 -14.81
C HIS A 223 9.81 -18.36 -15.73
N ASP A 224 10.67 -17.34 -15.77
CA ASP A 224 11.88 -17.26 -16.58
C ASP A 224 11.62 -17.30 -18.12
N ARG A 225 10.36 -17.18 -18.57
CA ARG A 225 9.96 -17.12 -19.99
C ARG A 225 9.52 -15.71 -20.37
N PRO A 226 9.98 -15.17 -21.49
CA PRO A 226 9.50 -13.88 -21.98
C PRO A 226 8.02 -13.98 -22.37
N VAL A 227 7.26 -12.94 -22.02
CA VAL A 227 5.84 -12.78 -22.35
C VAL A 227 5.61 -11.38 -22.91
N GLU A 228 4.63 -11.23 -23.79
CA GLU A 228 4.23 -9.90 -24.30
C GLU A 228 3.60 -9.07 -23.17
N ARG A 229 2.76 -9.71 -22.35
CA ARG A 229 2.06 -9.08 -21.23
C ARG A 229 1.89 -10.08 -20.08
N ALA A 230 2.16 -9.61 -18.88
CA ALA A 230 1.86 -10.33 -17.64
C ALA A 230 0.53 -9.83 -17.07
N GLU A 231 -0.18 -10.71 -16.35
CA GLU A 231 -1.50 -10.48 -15.75
C GLU A 231 -1.45 -10.57 -14.24
N ALA A 232 -2.44 -9.97 -13.58
CA ALA A 232 -2.64 -10.07 -12.13
C ALA A 232 -2.64 -11.53 -11.65
N GLY A 233 -2.10 -11.79 -10.46
CA GLY A 233 -1.85 -13.11 -9.89
C GLY A 233 -0.50 -13.73 -10.27
N GLN A 234 0.20 -13.20 -11.28
CA GLN A 234 1.49 -13.72 -11.70
C GLN A 234 2.65 -13.14 -10.91
N ARG A 235 3.68 -13.97 -10.70
CA ARG A 235 5.00 -13.48 -10.36
C ARG A 235 5.75 -13.04 -11.61
N VAL A 236 6.12 -11.78 -11.63
CA VAL A 236 6.64 -11.10 -12.81
C VAL A 236 8.05 -10.59 -12.57
N ALA A 237 8.91 -10.70 -13.60
CA ALA A 237 10.18 -10.00 -13.69
C ALA A 237 10.09 -8.91 -14.76
N VAL A 238 10.38 -7.68 -14.40
CA VAL A 238 10.27 -6.49 -15.25
C VAL A 238 11.64 -5.85 -15.42
N ALA A 239 12.13 -5.75 -16.67
CA ALA A 239 13.38 -5.08 -16.99
C ALA A 239 13.16 -3.57 -17.15
N LEU A 240 13.90 -2.77 -16.36
CA LEU A 240 13.76 -1.32 -16.26
C LEU A 240 15.11 -0.63 -16.62
N PRO A 241 15.35 -0.35 -17.90
CA PRO A 241 16.57 0.33 -18.32
C PRO A 241 16.64 1.75 -17.75
N GLY A 242 17.85 2.22 -17.45
CA GLY A 242 18.05 3.57 -16.90
C GLY A 242 17.68 3.75 -15.44
N VAL A 243 17.26 2.67 -14.76
CA VAL A 243 17.05 2.65 -13.31
C VAL A 243 18.26 2.00 -12.64
N GLU A 244 18.84 2.64 -11.65
CA GLU A 244 19.89 2.01 -10.86
C GLU A 244 19.27 1.09 -9.80
N ARG A 245 19.93 -0.05 -9.48
CA ARG A 245 19.45 -0.99 -8.46
C ARG A 245 19.14 -0.31 -7.12
N ARG A 246 19.93 0.71 -6.72
CA ARG A 246 19.71 1.45 -5.45
C ARG A 246 18.42 2.27 -5.44
N GLU A 247 17.84 2.57 -6.59
CA GLU A 247 16.62 3.34 -6.76
C GLU A 247 15.36 2.48 -6.72
N LEU A 248 15.53 1.16 -6.63
CA LEU A 248 14.44 0.21 -6.55
C LEU A 248 14.70 -0.80 -5.44
N ARG A 249 13.82 -0.86 -4.46
CA ARG A 249 14.00 -1.68 -3.26
C ARG A 249 12.75 -2.51 -2.98
N ARG A 250 12.91 -3.55 -2.19
CA ARG A 250 11.78 -4.27 -1.59
C ARG A 250 10.88 -3.28 -0.85
N GLY A 251 9.57 -3.39 -1.08
CA GLY A 251 8.56 -2.48 -0.56
C GLY A 251 8.19 -1.32 -1.48
N ASP A 252 8.95 -1.09 -2.55
CA ASP A 252 8.50 -0.20 -3.63
C ASP A 252 7.41 -0.89 -4.47
N VAL A 253 6.55 -0.09 -5.11
CA VAL A 253 5.48 -0.58 -5.99
C VAL A 253 5.67 0.00 -7.38
N LEU A 254 5.68 -0.87 -8.41
CA LEU A 254 5.56 -0.43 -9.79
C LEU A 254 4.07 -0.38 -10.14
N MET A 255 3.58 0.77 -10.57
CA MET A 255 2.16 0.96 -10.78
C MET A 255 1.84 1.88 -11.95
N THR A 256 0.62 1.79 -12.45
CA THR A 256 0.09 2.73 -13.44
C THR A 256 0.14 4.16 -12.87
N PRO A 257 0.69 5.14 -13.61
CA PRO A 257 0.76 6.52 -13.13
C PRO A 257 -0.61 7.07 -12.73
N GLY A 258 -0.69 7.68 -11.55
CA GLY A 258 -1.90 8.34 -11.05
C GLY A 258 -2.98 7.43 -10.45
N SER A 259 -2.81 6.09 -10.48
CA SER A 259 -3.81 5.14 -9.98
C SER A 259 -3.91 5.08 -8.45
N ALA A 260 -2.86 5.42 -7.74
CA ALA A 260 -2.85 5.59 -6.28
C ALA A 260 -1.75 6.57 -5.87
N ARG A 261 -1.75 6.97 -4.60
CA ARG A 261 -0.74 7.87 -4.05
C ARG A 261 -0.13 7.32 -2.77
N PRO A 262 1.16 7.60 -2.50
CA PRO A 262 1.78 7.26 -1.22
C PRO A 262 1.10 8.01 -0.07
N SER A 263 0.88 7.33 1.06
CA SER A 263 0.27 7.92 2.24
C SER A 263 1.02 7.56 3.52
N PHE A 264 1.11 8.51 4.44
CA PHE A 264 1.60 8.33 5.80
C PHE A 264 0.49 7.91 6.78
N ARG A 265 -0.73 7.69 6.29
CA ARG A 265 -1.89 7.28 7.09
C ARG A 265 -2.72 6.27 6.32
N LEU A 266 -3.26 5.31 7.06
CA LEU A 266 -4.27 4.37 6.56
C LEU A 266 -5.38 4.30 7.59
N ASP A 267 -6.64 4.39 7.16
CA ASP A 267 -7.77 4.01 7.98
C ASP A 267 -8.09 2.55 7.74
N VAL A 268 -8.22 1.78 8.81
CA VAL A 268 -8.33 0.33 8.75
C VAL A 268 -9.38 -0.21 9.73
N THR A 269 -10.01 -1.34 9.35
CA THR A 269 -10.54 -2.26 10.37
C THR A 269 -9.37 -3.04 10.95
N LEU A 270 -9.43 -3.41 12.22
CA LEU A 270 -8.42 -4.25 12.85
C LEU A 270 -9.04 -5.40 13.62
N VAL A 271 -8.31 -6.50 13.66
CA VAL A 271 -8.59 -7.67 14.47
C VAL A 271 -7.29 -8.15 15.13
N ALA A 272 -7.35 -8.55 16.41
CA ALA A 272 -6.21 -9.15 17.10
C ALA A 272 -5.95 -10.56 16.57
N ALA A 273 -4.68 -10.97 16.53
CA ALA A 273 -4.29 -12.30 16.06
C ALA A 273 -4.86 -13.44 16.91
N SER A 274 -5.06 -13.20 18.22
CA SER A 274 -5.66 -14.16 19.17
C SER A 274 -7.11 -14.54 18.88
N VAL A 275 -7.86 -13.70 18.15
CA VAL A 275 -9.26 -13.93 17.82
C VAL A 275 -9.50 -14.35 16.37
N VAL A 276 -8.43 -14.38 15.56
CA VAL A 276 -8.54 -14.78 14.15
C VAL A 276 -8.81 -16.27 14.03
N GLY A 277 -9.90 -16.62 13.36
CA GLY A 277 -10.33 -18.01 13.18
C GLY A 277 -11.18 -18.57 14.33
N GLN A 278 -11.52 -17.76 15.36
CA GLN A 278 -12.53 -18.14 16.35
C GLN A 278 -13.92 -17.74 15.85
N ALA A 279 -14.89 -18.61 16.08
CA ALA A 279 -16.30 -18.27 15.83
C ALA A 279 -16.73 -17.07 16.70
N ASP A 280 -17.66 -16.26 16.20
CA ASP A 280 -18.13 -15.05 16.92
C ASP A 280 -18.62 -15.34 18.34
N ASP A 281 -19.14 -16.54 18.59
CA ASP A 281 -19.65 -16.99 19.88
C ASP A 281 -18.54 -17.28 20.92
N ALA A 282 -17.29 -17.51 20.49
CA ALA A 282 -16.14 -17.83 21.33
C ALA A 282 -15.35 -16.60 21.80
N ARG A 283 -15.74 -15.38 21.40
CA ARG A 283 -15.05 -14.15 21.77
C ARG A 283 -15.24 -13.83 23.25
N PRO A 284 -14.17 -13.53 24.02
CA PRO A 284 -14.29 -13.13 25.40
C PRO A 284 -15.15 -11.87 25.54
N LYS A 285 -16.24 -11.94 26.30
CA LYS A 285 -17.08 -10.77 26.60
C LYS A 285 -16.25 -9.77 27.44
N GLY A 286 -15.98 -8.59 26.88
CA GLY A 286 -15.40 -7.46 27.60
C GLY A 286 -13.97 -7.06 27.26
N SER A 287 -13.19 -7.84 26.51
CA SER A 287 -11.95 -7.36 25.89
C SER A 287 -12.27 -6.95 24.47
N GLY A 288 -12.33 -5.65 24.18
CA GLY A 288 -12.47 -5.17 22.82
C GLY A 288 -11.38 -5.80 21.93
N PRO A 289 -11.71 -6.19 20.70
CA PRO A 289 -10.82 -6.96 19.82
C PRO A 289 -9.46 -6.29 19.53
N LEU A 290 -9.29 -5.03 19.88
CA LEU A 290 -8.05 -4.26 19.75
C LEU A 290 -7.24 -4.15 21.04
N GLY A 291 -7.72 -4.68 22.18
CA GLY A 291 -7.05 -4.54 23.49
C GLY A 291 -5.60 -5.02 23.51
N GLU A 292 -5.30 -6.04 22.74
CA GLU A 292 -4.00 -6.71 22.66
C GLU A 292 -3.01 -6.07 21.65
N ILE A 293 -3.49 -5.20 20.75
CA ILE A 293 -2.62 -4.55 19.76
C ILE A 293 -1.91 -3.36 20.40
N PRO A 294 -0.56 -3.33 20.49
CA PRO A 294 0.17 -2.20 21.06
C PRO A 294 -0.01 -0.90 20.29
N ALA A 295 0.18 0.24 20.99
CA ALA A 295 0.11 1.56 20.37
C ALA A 295 1.19 1.81 19.29
N ARG A 296 2.29 1.04 19.33
CA ARG A 296 3.35 1.08 18.30
C ARG A 296 3.58 -0.34 17.81
N VAL A 297 3.55 -0.49 16.49
CA VAL A 297 3.69 -1.77 15.80
C VAL A 297 4.55 -1.60 14.55
N VAL A 298 4.99 -2.71 13.98
CA VAL A 298 5.50 -2.78 12.62
C VAL A 298 4.33 -3.20 11.73
N LEU A 299 4.00 -2.36 10.77
CA LEU A 299 3.02 -2.64 9.73
C LEU A 299 3.71 -3.32 8.56
N HIS A 300 3.11 -4.40 8.09
CA HIS A 300 3.44 -5.05 6.82
C HIS A 300 2.25 -4.88 5.86
N HIS A 301 2.55 -4.39 4.66
CA HIS A 301 1.59 -4.24 3.56
C HIS A 301 2.29 -4.61 2.25
N GLY A 302 1.83 -5.66 1.59
CA GLY A 302 2.55 -6.24 0.47
C GLY A 302 3.99 -6.58 0.89
N THR A 303 4.95 -6.11 0.12
CA THR A 303 6.38 -6.28 0.43
C THR A 303 6.96 -5.15 1.29
N ALA A 304 6.15 -4.11 1.56
CA ALA A 304 6.56 -2.96 2.36
C ALA A 304 6.47 -3.23 3.86
N GLU A 305 7.39 -2.61 4.61
CA GLU A 305 7.44 -2.64 6.07
C GLU A 305 7.70 -1.24 6.60
N THR A 306 6.91 -0.80 7.57
CA THR A 306 7.07 0.51 8.21
C THR A 306 6.58 0.49 9.64
N THR A 307 7.19 1.30 10.52
CA THR A 307 6.66 1.49 11.86
C THR A 307 5.37 2.30 11.81
N ALA A 308 4.38 1.88 12.56
CA ALA A 308 3.08 2.53 12.67
C ALA A 308 2.72 2.84 14.11
N ARG A 309 2.07 3.98 14.33
CA ARG A 309 1.35 4.29 15.56
C ARG A 309 -0.13 4.02 15.32
N VAL A 310 -0.73 3.21 16.19
CA VAL A 310 -2.14 2.85 16.16
C VAL A 310 -2.95 3.90 16.90
N ALA A 311 -3.71 4.72 16.20
CA ALA A 311 -4.68 5.63 16.75
C ALA A 311 -6.07 4.98 16.67
N ARG A 312 -6.52 4.40 17.78
CA ARG A 312 -7.78 3.64 17.84
C ARG A 312 -8.99 4.55 17.70
N ALA A 313 -10.04 4.04 17.06
CA ALA A 313 -11.35 4.67 16.90
C ALA A 313 -12.43 3.61 17.14
N GLY A 314 -12.95 3.55 18.35
CA GLY A 314 -13.86 2.48 18.79
C GLY A 314 -13.16 1.13 18.96
N ASP A 315 -13.93 0.04 18.84
CA ASP A 315 -13.49 -1.32 19.22
C ASP A 315 -12.84 -2.10 18.07
N ARG A 316 -12.97 -1.63 16.83
CA ARG A 316 -12.50 -2.37 15.63
C ARG A 316 -11.88 -1.48 14.55
N PHE A 317 -11.84 -0.18 14.75
CA PHE A 317 -11.26 0.75 13.79
C PHE A 317 -9.99 1.41 14.34
N ALA A 318 -9.08 1.75 13.44
CA ALA A 318 -7.93 2.57 13.77
C ALA A 318 -7.44 3.35 12.56
N GLN A 319 -6.83 4.51 12.84
CA GLN A 319 -5.95 5.18 11.89
C GLN A 319 -4.51 4.77 12.20
N LEU A 320 -3.84 4.14 11.24
CA LEU A 320 -2.42 3.81 11.30
C LEU A 320 -1.60 4.99 10.79
N ARG A 321 -0.76 5.57 11.67
CA ARG A 321 0.14 6.69 11.33
C ARG A 321 1.54 6.15 11.11
N LEU A 322 2.02 6.25 9.89
CA LEU A 322 3.20 5.56 9.40
C LEU A 322 4.44 6.43 9.46
N SER A 323 5.60 5.83 9.78
CA SER A 323 6.90 6.52 9.73
C SER A 323 7.45 6.71 8.30
N ARG A 324 7.04 5.85 7.38
CA ARG A 324 7.32 5.94 5.93
C ARG A 324 6.03 5.72 5.17
N PRO A 325 5.84 6.41 4.03
CA PRO A 325 4.62 6.26 3.26
C PRO A 325 4.55 4.88 2.61
N VAL A 326 3.35 4.38 2.45
CA VAL A 326 3.03 3.18 1.67
C VAL A 326 2.01 3.52 0.59
N VAL A 327 1.97 2.70 -0.45
CA VAL A 327 0.92 2.76 -1.47
C VAL A 327 -0.04 1.62 -1.23
N ALA A 328 -1.23 1.95 -0.80
CA ALA A 328 -2.29 0.98 -0.56
C ALA A 328 -3.53 1.30 -1.41
N ALA A 329 -4.42 0.35 -1.53
CA ALA A 329 -5.75 0.52 -2.06
C ALA A 329 -6.79 0.10 -1.00
N ARG A 330 -8.03 0.53 -1.17
CA ARG A 330 -9.14 0.05 -0.36
C ARG A 330 -9.30 -1.45 -0.56
N GLY A 331 -9.53 -2.17 0.52
CA GLY A 331 -9.61 -3.63 0.53
C GLY A 331 -8.28 -4.35 0.72
N ASP A 332 -7.14 -3.65 0.59
CA ASP A 332 -5.84 -4.25 0.88
C ASP A 332 -5.77 -4.73 2.33
N ARG A 333 -5.04 -5.82 2.54
CA ARG A 333 -4.82 -6.40 3.87
C ARG A 333 -3.51 -5.90 4.47
N VAL A 334 -3.51 -5.76 5.79
CA VAL A 334 -2.33 -5.38 6.57
C VAL A 334 -2.10 -6.36 7.71
N VAL A 335 -0.84 -6.62 8.01
CA VAL A 335 -0.43 -7.42 9.19
C VAL A 335 0.37 -6.53 10.13
N LEU A 336 0.06 -6.61 11.43
CA LEU A 336 0.70 -5.85 12.48
C LEU A 336 1.52 -6.75 13.38
N ARG A 337 2.78 -6.36 13.65
CA ARG A 337 3.71 -7.12 14.48
C ARG A 337 4.34 -6.26 15.58
N ALA A 338 4.59 -6.90 16.74
CA ALA A 338 5.32 -6.32 17.87
C ALA A 338 6.15 -7.44 18.53
N GLY A 339 7.24 -7.85 17.85
CA GLY A 339 7.95 -9.11 18.12
C GLY A 339 7.28 -10.29 17.43
N THR A 340 6.07 -10.63 17.83
CA THR A 340 5.19 -11.62 17.18
C THR A 340 4.08 -10.91 16.38
N THR A 341 3.27 -11.67 15.64
CA THR A 341 2.06 -11.17 14.98
C THR A 341 1.00 -10.86 16.03
N VAL A 342 0.58 -9.60 16.13
CA VAL A 342 -0.38 -9.11 17.14
C VAL A 342 -1.77 -8.84 16.56
N GLY A 343 -1.89 -8.72 15.24
CA GLY A 343 -3.17 -8.50 14.56
C GLY A 343 -2.99 -8.09 13.11
N GLY A 344 -4.07 -7.69 12.50
CA GLY A 344 -4.11 -7.19 11.12
C GLY A 344 -5.49 -6.66 10.78
N GLY A 345 -5.74 -6.41 9.50
CA GLY A 345 -7.05 -5.93 9.07
C GLY A 345 -7.09 -5.48 7.62
N VAL A 346 -8.13 -4.72 7.31
CA VAL A 346 -8.45 -4.26 5.95
C VAL A 346 -8.35 -2.75 5.87
N VAL A 347 -7.72 -2.25 4.81
CA VAL A 347 -7.65 -0.83 4.51
C VAL A 347 -9.02 -0.35 4.03
N LEU A 348 -9.60 0.59 4.76
CA LEU A 348 -10.85 1.27 4.40
C LEU A 348 -10.59 2.52 3.55
N ASP A 349 -9.59 3.31 3.97
CA ASP A 349 -9.12 4.47 3.21
C ASP A 349 -7.58 4.48 3.17
N PRO A 350 -6.98 4.41 1.96
CA PRO A 350 -5.54 4.40 1.80
C PRO A 350 -4.88 5.79 1.97
N ALA A 351 -5.65 6.87 1.99
CA ALA A 351 -5.13 8.24 2.09
C ALA A 351 -6.06 9.14 2.91
N PRO A 352 -6.33 8.77 4.18
CA PRO A 352 -7.34 9.43 5.00
C PRO A 352 -6.93 10.83 5.45
N PRO A 353 -7.91 11.68 5.85
CA PRO A 353 -7.66 12.94 6.51
C PRO A 353 -6.93 12.74 7.84
N ARG A 354 -6.52 13.84 8.48
CA ARG A 354 -5.73 13.79 9.72
C ARG A 354 -6.53 13.28 10.94
N HIS A 355 -7.81 13.53 10.93
CA HIS A 355 -8.71 13.18 12.04
C HIS A 355 -9.42 11.86 11.73
N ALA A 356 -9.46 10.97 12.72
CA ALA A 356 -10.19 9.71 12.67
C ALA A 356 -11.60 9.95 13.25
N ASP A 357 -12.63 9.58 12.49
CA ASP A 357 -14.03 9.65 12.91
C ASP A 357 -14.69 8.27 12.75
N VAL A 358 -15.36 7.78 13.81
CA VAL A 358 -15.98 6.45 13.84
C VAL A 358 -17.11 6.35 12.81
N ALA A 359 -17.95 7.38 12.70
CA ALA A 359 -19.05 7.38 11.73
C ALA A 359 -18.53 7.25 10.29
N ARG A 360 -17.40 7.91 10.00
CA ARG A 360 -16.72 7.79 8.74
C ARG A 360 -16.19 6.36 8.48
N PHE A 361 -15.57 5.71 9.46
CA PHE A 361 -15.12 4.32 9.31
C PHE A 361 -16.28 3.38 9.02
N GLU A 362 -17.41 3.55 9.71
CA GLU A 362 -18.62 2.74 9.50
C GLU A 362 -19.20 2.96 8.09
N ALA A 363 -19.25 4.19 7.61
CA ALA A 363 -19.69 4.51 6.26
C ALA A 363 -18.79 3.84 5.20
N LEU A 364 -17.47 3.97 5.37
CA LEU A 364 -16.51 3.29 4.50
C LEU A 364 -16.67 1.77 4.52
N GLU A 365 -16.88 1.16 5.70
CA GLU A 365 -17.08 -0.30 5.81
C GLU A 365 -18.35 -0.76 5.11
N ARG A 366 -19.44 0.03 5.14
CA ARG A 366 -20.68 -0.23 4.38
C ARG A 366 -20.53 -0.11 2.85
N GLY A 367 -19.35 0.27 2.37
CA GLY A 367 -19.09 0.42 0.94
C GLY A 367 -19.28 1.84 0.40
N GLU A 368 -19.60 2.81 1.26
CA GLU A 368 -19.75 4.20 0.85
C GLU A 368 -18.39 4.76 0.34
N THR A 369 -18.44 5.50 -0.75
CA THR A 369 -17.26 6.19 -1.27
C THR A 369 -17.27 7.61 -0.70
N LEU A 370 -16.41 7.85 0.30
CA LEU A 370 -16.21 9.17 0.85
C LEU A 370 -15.06 9.85 0.08
N ILE A 371 -15.38 10.88 -0.66
CA ILE A 371 -14.41 11.66 -1.42
C ILE A 371 -13.91 12.78 -0.51
N HIS A 372 -12.70 12.62 0.08
CA HIS A 372 -12.07 13.61 0.98
C HIS A 372 -11.04 14.49 0.28
N ALA A 373 -10.82 14.30 -0.98
CA ALA A 373 -9.99 15.13 -1.85
C ALA A 373 -10.49 14.93 -3.28
N PRO A 374 -10.28 15.87 -4.19
CA PRO A 374 -10.61 15.64 -5.58
C PRO A 374 -9.88 14.43 -6.13
N VAL A 375 -10.61 13.55 -6.77
CA VAL A 375 -10.07 12.40 -7.48
C VAL A 375 -10.40 12.50 -8.95
N LEU A 376 -9.46 12.11 -9.80
CA LEU A 376 -9.67 12.06 -11.24
C LEU A 376 -10.32 10.71 -11.58
N VAL A 377 -11.55 10.73 -12.09
CA VAL A 377 -12.32 9.56 -12.52
C VAL A 377 -12.74 9.77 -13.97
N ASP A 378 -12.36 8.87 -14.85
CA ASP A 378 -12.67 8.95 -16.29
C ASP A 378 -12.30 10.32 -16.94
N GLY A 379 -11.19 10.92 -16.47
CA GLY A 379 -10.72 12.22 -16.96
C GLY A 379 -11.43 13.43 -16.34
N GLU A 380 -12.37 13.24 -15.43
CA GLU A 380 -13.09 14.29 -14.72
C GLU A 380 -12.75 14.31 -13.24
N TRP A 381 -12.57 15.51 -12.66
CA TRP A 381 -12.38 15.69 -11.24
C TRP A 381 -13.70 15.55 -10.49
N ARG A 382 -13.72 14.65 -9.48
CA ARG A 382 -14.86 14.46 -8.56
C ARG A 382 -14.42 14.78 -7.14
N TRP A 383 -15.32 15.36 -6.35
CA TRP A 383 -15.11 15.72 -4.94
C TRP A 383 -16.43 15.64 -4.17
N SER A 384 -16.34 15.52 -2.83
CA SER A 384 -17.53 15.64 -1.98
C SER A 384 -17.85 17.10 -1.67
N GLN A 385 -19.11 17.39 -1.37
CA GLN A 385 -19.53 18.73 -0.92
C GLN A 385 -18.87 19.10 0.40
N GLU A 386 -18.75 18.13 1.32
CA GLU A 386 -18.07 18.30 2.62
C GLU A 386 -16.61 18.76 2.45
N TRP A 387 -15.86 18.11 1.57
CA TRP A 387 -14.49 18.52 1.27
C TRP A 387 -14.43 19.92 0.64
N LEU A 388 -15.39 20.25 -0.23
CA LEU A 388 -15.44 21.57 -0.85
C LEU A 388 -15.71 22.66 0.20
N ASP A 389 -16.59 22.39 1.17
CA ASP A 389 -16.92 23.30 2.26
C ASP A 389 -15.75 23.46 3.24
N GLU A 390 -15.04 22.36 3.57
CA GLU A 390 -13.81 22.41 4.39
C GLU A 390 -12.72 23.25 3.69
N LEU A 391 -12.48 23.01 2.39
CA LEU A 391 -11.50 23.78 1.61
C LEU A 391 -11.87 25.26 1.55
N ARG A 392 -13.18 25.57 1.35
CA ARG A 392 -13.68 26.95 1.37
C ARG A 392 -13.38 27.61 2.69
N ASN A 393 -13.76 26.98 3.81
CA ASN A 393 -13.54 27.51 5.16
C ASN A 393 -12.05 27.72 5.47
N GLU A 394 -11.18 26.79 5.04
CA GLU A 394 -9.73 26.92 5.21
C GLU A 394 -9.17 28.10 4.40
N LEU A 395 -9.57 28.25 3.14
CA LEU A 395 -9.13 29.36 2.30
C LEU A 395 -9.66 30.70 2.81
N GLU A 396 -10.92 30.75 3.24
CA GLU A 396 -11.51 31.97 3.82
C GLU A 396 -10.80 32.40 5.10
N ALA A 397 -10.42 31.45 5.97
CA ALA A 397 -9.66 31.75 7.18
C ALA A 397 -8.26 32.32 6.85
N VAL A 398 -7.63 31.83 5.79
CA VAL A 398 -6.33 32.34 5.34
C VAL A 398 -6.49 33.73 4.70
N ILE A 399 -7.57 33.96 3.93
CA ILE A 399 -7.91 35.27 3.34
C ILE A 399 -8.16 36.30 4.45
N ASP A 400 -8.91 35.92 5.48
CA ASP A 400 -9.22 36.82 6.61
C ASP A 400 -7.97 37.20 7.44
N ALA A 401 -6.97 36.34 7.44
CA ALA A 401 -5.69 36.59 8.08
C ALA A 401 -4.67 37.27 7.15
N ALA A 402 -4.99 37.50 5.88
CA ALA A 402 -4.09 38.15 4.92
C ALA A 402 -3.98 39.65 5.16
N ASP A 403 -2.95 40.27 4.57
CA ASP A 403 -2.73 41.73 4.65
C ASP A 403 -3.95 42.45 4.06
N PRO A 404 -4.61 43.37 4.79
CA PRO A 404 -5.71 44.17 4.29
C PRO A 404 -5.43 44.94 3.01
N LEU A 405 -4.16 45.25 2.72
CA LEU A 405 -3.72 45.90 1.49
C LEU A 405 -3.62 44.94 0.29
N ASP A 406 -3.51 43.63 0.57
CA ASP A 406 -3.47 42.56 -0.44
C ASP A 406 -4.20 41.32 0.10
N PRO A 407 -5.54 41.38 0.26
CA PRO A 407 -6.31 40.35 0.93
C PRO A 407 -6.49 39.08 0.09
N GLY A 408 -5.66 38.87 -0.92
CA GLY A 408 -5.69 37.70 -1.78
C GLY A 408 -4.65 36.65 -1.39
N VAL A 409 -5.07 35.37 -1.40
CA VAL A 409 -4.19 34.24 -1.16
C VAL A 409 -3.83 33.53 -2.46
N PRO A 410 -2.62 32.93 -2.58
CA PRO A 410 -2.25 32.20 -3.80
C PRO A 410 -3.20 31.05 -4.10
N VAL A 411 -3.47 30.83 -5.37
CA VAL A 411 -4.20 29.63 -5.84
C VAL A 411 -3.44 28.36 -5.40
N PRO A 412 -4.10 27.35 -4.83
CA PRO A 412 -3.45 26.08 -4.50
C PRO A 412 -2.72 25.48 -5.71
N ALA A 413 -1.48 25.06 -5.51
CA ALA A 413 -0.66 24.44 -6.55
C ALA A 413 -1.06 22.96 -6.76
N ALA A 414 -2.29 22.71 -7.19
CA ALA A 414 -2.84 21.38 -7.40
C ALA A 414 -3.52 21.29 -8.77
N GLU A 415 -3.44 20.14 -9.41
CA GLU A 415 -4.00 19.93 -10.75
C GLU A 415 -5.52 20.15 -10.79
N TRP A 416 -6.23 19.81 -9.72
CA TRP A 416 -7.67 20.01 -9.59
C TRP A 416 -8.09 21.48 -9.38
N ALA A 417 -7.17 22.37 -8.99
CA ALA A 417 -7.51 23.72 -8.53
C ALA A 417 -8.32 24.51 -9.55
N LYS A 418 -7.94 24.46 -10.83
CA LYS A 418 -8.67 25.17 -11.90
C LYS A 418 -10.12 24.70 -12.06
N THR A 419 -10.38 23.42 -11.82
CA THR A 419 -11.73 22.83 -11.93
C THR A 419 -12.58 23.13 -10.70
N VAL A 420 -11.98 23.17 -9.51
CA VAL A 420 -12.70 23.29 -8.23
C VAL A 420 -12.96 24.75 -7.85
N ILE A 421 -12.05 25.67 -8.15
CA ILE A 421 -12.16 27.11 -7.79
C ILE A 421 -13.54 27.70 -8.11
N PRO A 422 -14.17 27.46 -9.28
CA PRO A 422 -15.49 28.01 -9.59
C PRO A 422 -16.59 27.63 -8.58
N TYR A 423 -16.42 26.53 -7.85
CA TYR A 423 -17.40 26.03 -6.88
C TYR A 423 -17.16 26.53 -5.45
N LEU A 424 -16.02 27.21 -5.20
CA LEU A 424 -15.68 27.72 -3.87
C LEU A 424 -16.44 29.01 -3.50
N GLY A 425 -17.03 29.70 -4.46
CA GLY A 425 -17.65 31.01 -4.24
C GLY A 425 -16.64 32.14 -3.95
N LEU A 426 -15.36 31.90 -4.24
CA LEU A 426 -14.27 32.87 -4.15
C LEU A 426 -14.03 33.52 -5.52
N GLU A 427 -13.49 34.72 -5.51
CA GLU A 427 -13.15 35.45 -6.73
C GLU A 427 -11.68 35.22 -7.11
N LEU A 428 -11.47 34.77 -8.36
CA LEU A 428 -10.11 34.58 -8.90
C LEU A 428 -9.64 35.85 -9.60
N ARG A 429 -8.58 36.49 -9.11
CA ARG A 429 -7.95 37.66 -9.78
C ARG A 429 -6.47 37.32 -10.01
N GLY A 430 -6.10 37.09 -11.29
CA GLY A 430 -4.76 36.63 -11.64
C GLY A 430 -4.41 35.28 -11.02
N ALA A 431 -3.39 35.22 -10.18
CA ALA A 431 -2.93 34.01 -9.48
C ALA A 431 -3.41 33.93 -8.02
N LYS A 432 -4.36 34.75 -7.61
CA LYS A 432 -4.84 34.82 -6.22
C LYS A 432 -6.36 34.68 -6.13
N LEU A 433 -6.79 34.14 -4.98
CA LEU A 433 -8.19 34.00 -4.57
C LEU A 433 -8.53 35.09 -3.54
N TYR A 434 -9.73 35.65 -3.67
CA TYR A 434 -10.28 36.70 -2.83
C TYR A 434 -11.69 36.32 -2.36
N ARG A 435 -12.17 36.90 -1.27
CA ARG A 435 -13.62 36.93 -1.01
C ARG A 435 -14.31 37.72 -2.11
N SER A 436 -15.51 37.28 -2.49
CA SER A 436 -16.30 38.01 -3.51
C SER A 436 -16.55 39.46 -3.05
N GLY A 437 -16.17 40.42 -3.88
CA GLY A 437 -16.28 41.84 -3.61
C GLY A 437 -15.22 42.40 -2.67
N ALA A 438 -14.19 41.63 -2.28
CA ALA A 438 -13.12 42.16 -1.45
C ALA A 438 -12.33 43.25 -2.20
N THR A 439 -12.10 44.36 -1.49
CA THR A 439 -11.26 45.48 -1.91
C THR A 439 -10.13 45.65 -0.92
N ALA A 440 -8.97 46.08 -1.38
CA ALA A 440 -7.89 46.47 -0.50
C ALA A 440 -8.27 47.69 0.31
N GLU A 441 -8.05 47.65 1.61
CA GLU A 441 -8.38 48.75 2.53
C GLU A 441 -7.16 49.14 3.36
N LEU A 442 -6.98 50.44 3.55
CA LEU A 442 -5.87 50.96 4.36
C LEU A 442 -6.00 50.59 5.86
N GLY A 443 -7.23 50.54 6.37
CA GLY A 443 -7.48 50.25 7.78
C GLY A 443 -6.63 51.09 8.74
N GLU A 444 -5.97 50.45 9.69
CA GLU A 444 -5.08 51.08 10.66
C GLU A 444 -3.80 51.68 10.04
N ARG A 445 -3.51 51.35 8.76
CA ARG A 445 -2.34 51.82 8.02
C ARG A 445 -2.57 53.11 7.22
N ALA A 446 -3.72 53.75 7.40
CA ALA A 446 -4.06 54.99 6.71
C ALA A 446 -3.04 56.11 7.04
N GLU A 447 -2.54 56.15 8.27
CA GLU A 447 -1.53 57.13 8.67
C GLU A 447 -0.16 56.91 7.98
N GLU A 448 0.27 55.63 7.83
CA GLU A 448 1.49 55.27 7.11
C GLU A 448 1.39 55.63 5.62
N ALA A 449 0.20 55.44 5.03
CA ALA A 449 -0.05 55.78 3.64
C ALA A 449 0.05 57.31 3.38
N GLU A 450 -0.51 58.13 4.30
CA GLU A 450 -0.40 59.55 4.24
C GLU A 450 1.02 60.08 4.42
N ILE A 451 1.79 59.48 5.36
CA ILE A 451 3.20 59.80 5.57
C ILE A 451 4.02 59.49 4.30
N LEU A 452 3.87 58.30 3.72
CA LEU A 452 4.54 57.94 2.49
C LEU A 452 4.15 58.86 1.34
N ALA A 453 2.84 59.14 1.15
CA ALA A 453 2.39 60.04 0.09
C ALA A 453 2.91 61.47 0.27
N ALA A 454 3.04 61.96 1.50
CA ALA A 454 3.57 63.30 1.79
C ALA A 454 5.10 63.41 1.56
N GLN A 455 5.82 62.29 1.58
CA GLN A 455 7.28 62.25 1.30
C GLN A 455 7.56 62.23 -0.21
N LEU A 456 6.57 61.90 -1.07
CA LEU A 456 6.74 61.81 -2.50
C LEU A 456 6.89 63.21 -3.13
N GLY A 457 7.99 63.43 -3.84
CA GLY A 457 8.30 64.65 -4.56
C GLY A 457 8.88 64.36 -5.94
N LEU A 458 9.72 65.26 -6.41
CA LEU A 458 10.48 65.09 -7.66
C LEU A 458 11.65 64.12 -7.55
N GLU A 459 12.07 63.78 -6.32
CA GLU A 459 13.11 62.82 -6.05
C GLU A 459 12.49 61.45 -5.63
N PRO A 460 13.08 60.32 -6.08
CA PRO A 460 12.63 59.00 -5.69
C PRO A 460 12.78 58.75 -4.19
N VAL A 461 11.72 58.26 -3.55
CA VAL A 461 11.70 57.84 -2.16
C VAL A 461 11.67 56.34 -2.06
N ARG A 462 12.41 55.74 -1.15
CA ARG A 462 12.35 54.30 -0.94
C ARG A 462 11.03 53.92 -0.24
N ALA A 463 10.23 53.11 -0.89
CA ALA A 463 9.03 52.55 -0.31
C ALA A 463 9.41 51.26 0.42
N GLU A 464 9.52 51.30 1.74
CA GLU A 464 9.98 50.15 2.54
C GLU A 464 8.94 49.02 2.54
N ASP A 465 7.66 49.36 2.37
CA ASP A 465 6.56 48.38 2.23
C ASP A 465 6.08 48.28 0.79
N PRO A 466 6.38 47.14 0.12
CA PRO A 466 5.93 46.90 -1.27
C PRO A 466 4.41 46.72 -1.42
N ALA A 467 3.65 46.32 -0.36
CA ALA A 467 2.21 46.17 -0.41
C ALA A 467 1.53 47.55 -0.38
N LEU A 468 1.97 48.41 0.54
CA LEU A 468 1.48 49.79 0.64
C LEU A 468 1.79 50.58 -0.62
N ALA A 469 3.01 50.42 -1.17
CA ALA A 469 3.41 51.08 -2.42
C ALA A 469 2.53 50.62 -3.62
N ARG A 470 2.25 49.35 -3.74
CA ARG A 470 1.34 48.84 -4.78
C ARG A 470 -0.07 49.38 -4.63
N PHE A 471 -0.60 49.42 -3.39
CA PHE A 471 -1.91 49.96 -3.10
C PHE A 471 -2.02 51.42 -3.50
N LEU A 472 -1.05 52.28 -3.12
CA LEU A 472 -1.03 53.69 -3.48
C LEU A 472 -0.81 53.93 -4.98
N GLU A 473 -0.09 53.06 -5.68
CA GLU A 473 0.06 53.08 -7.13
C GLU A 473 -1.26 52.82 -7.83
N GLN A 474 -2.03 51.81 -7.36
CA GLN A 474 -3.38 51.52 -7.88
C GLN A 474 -4.36 52.67 -7.65
N GLN A 475 -4.16 53.43 -6.60
CA GLN A 475 -4.93 54.63 -6.30
C GLN A 475 -4.45 55.86 -7.09
N GLY A 476 -3.39 55.74 -7.91
CA GLY A 476 -2.80 56.84 -8.68
C GLY A 476 -2.06 57.86 -7.79
N ARG A 477 -1.74 57.54 -6.56
CA ARG A 477 -1.09 58.43 -5.58
C ARG A 477 0.42 58.34 -5.59
N LEU A 478 1.01 57.33 -6.18
CA LEU A 478 2.44 57.19 -6.44
C LEU A 478 2.70 56.40 -7.72
N MET A 479 3.93 56.43 -8.21
CA MET A 479 4.44 55.59 -9.29
C MET A 479 5.70 54.91 -8.85
N ARG A 480 5.78 53.56 -9.01
CA ARG A 480 6.95 52.77 -8.68
C ARG A 480 7.92 52.78 -9.85
N ILE A 481 9.21 53.03 -9.58
CA ILE A 481 10.28 53.18 -10.58
C ILE A 481 11.39 52.13 -10.42
N GLY A 482 11.05 50.88 -9.99
CA GLY A 482 11.98 49.76 -9.82
C GLY A 482 12.63 49.73 -8.43
N ASP A 483 13.26 48.62 -8.08
CA ASP A 483 14.06 48.36 -6.88
C ASP A 483 13.54 48.92 -5.53
N GLY A 484 12.20 49.02 -5.37
CA GLY A 484 11.59 49.50 -4.13
C GLY A 484 11.56 51.04 -4.01
N PHE A 485 11.75 51.77 -5.06
CA PHE A 485 11.60 53.25 -5.09
C PHE A 485 10.26 53.65 -5.68
N ALA A 486 9.73 54.77 -5.19
CA ALA A 486 8.51 55.40 -5.64
C ALA A 486 8.70 56.93 -5.81
N ILE A 487 7.88 57.53 -6.70
CA ILE A 487 7.91 58.94 -7.00
C ILE A 487 6.45 59.44 -7.08
N SER A 488 6.24 60.76 -7.00
CA SER A 488 4.92 61.29 -7.23
C SER A 488 4.52 61.13 -8.70
N PRO A 489 3.23 60.88 -9.03
CA PRO A 489 2.79 60.76 -10.42
C PRO A 489 3.10 61.98 -11.26
N GLN A 490 3.04 63.19 -10.65
CA GLN A 490 3.36 64.47 -11.32
C GLN A 490 4.82 64.65 -11.66
N ALA A 491 5.69 63.92 -11.00
CA ALA A 491 7.16 63.97 -11.24
C ALA A 491 7.62 63.02 -12.34
N TYR A 492 6.75 62.10 -12.73
CA TYR A 492 7.01 61.08 -13.76
C TYR A 492 6.62 61.57 -15.18
N GLU A 493 5.66 62.50 -15.28
CA GLU A 493 5.31 63.18 -16.51
C GLU A 493 6.39 64.27 -16.87
#